data_6402aed623af44daee612073dd8b07d6
#
_entry.id   6402aed623af44daee612073dd8b07d6
#
_cell.length_a   1.000
_cell.length_b   1.000
_cell.length_c   1.000
_cell.angle_alpha   90.00
_cell.angle_beta   90.00
_cell.angle_gamma   90.00
#
_symmetry.space_group_name_H-M   'P 1'
#
loop_
_entity.id
_entity.type
_entity.pdbx_description
1 polymer ?
#
loop_
_entity_poly.entity_id
_entity_poly.type
_entity_poly.pdbx_seq_one_letter_code
_entity_poly.pdbx_strand_id
1 'polypeptide(L)'
;VLLAHLLTSPNSSVANDEHSDMSMSEHAADMPMKHGHLNTYGPGEAPHLHNIDYSKLETIPDIAKDPKEVPPPLNRNYSKIVKIYLEAKEVISDIAPNVSYHYWTFNETIPGPFLRVREGDTVELTLSSDKTNTHDHSIDLHAVTGPMGGAILTQVKPGEEKTMRFKALNPGLFVYHCGAGDHGNVPMHLAQGMYGMILVESKEPLS
;
A
#
# COMPACT_ATOMS: atom_id res chain seq x y z
N VAL A 1 -15.99 26.52 -33.21
CA VAL A 1 -14.96 27.49 -33.61
C VAL A 1 -14.27 27.93 -32.33
N LEU A 2 -13.13 27.33 -32.02
CA LEU A 2 -12.30 27.68 -30.86
C LEU A 2 -11.22 28.65 -31.33
N LEU A 3 -11.16 29.82 -30.70
CA LEU A 3 -10.10 30.81 -30.90
C LEU A 3 -9.05 30.58 -29.76
N ALA A 4 -7.84 30.20 -30.15
CA ALA A 4 -6.68 30.18 -29.25
C ALA A 4 -6.02 31.57 -29.28
N HIS A 5 -5.89 32.21 -28.12
CA HIS A 5 -5.08 33.41 -27.95
C HIS A 5 -3.68 33.04 -27.50
N LEU A 6 -2.71 33.24 -28.37
CA LEU A 6 -1.29 33.30 -27.98
C LEU A 6 -1.02 34.69 -27.39
N LEU A 7 -0.57 34.72 -26.16
CA LEU A 7 0.05 35.91 -25.57
C LEU A 7 1.59 35.70 -25.55
N THR A 8 2.26 36.46 -26.37
CA THR A 8 3.74 36.63 -26.32
C THR A 8 4.08 37.64 -25.25
N SER A 9 4.95 37.26 -24.31
CA SER A 9 5.57 38.19 -23.36
C SER A 9 7.00 38.49 -23.78
N PRO A 10 7.50 39.71 -23.56
CA PRO A 10 8.80 40.14 -24.04
C PRO A 10 9.97 39.71 -23.12
N ASN A 11 11.13 39.59 -23.75
CA ASN A 11 12.46 39.35 -23.19
C ASN A 11 12.73 40.09 -21.88
N SER A 12 13.18 39.35 -20.88
CA SER A 12 14.00 39.86 -19.79
C SER A 12 15.37 39.19 -19.81
N SER A 13 16.36 40.02 -19.71
CA SER A 13 17.80 39.76 -19.73
C SER A 13 18.25 38.54 -18.96
N VAL A 14 19.10 37.75 -19.65
CA VAL A 14 19.90 36.67 -19.10
C VAL A 14 20.95 37.28 -18.16
N ALA A 15 20.86 37.00 -16.86
CA ALA A 15 21.97 37.04 -15.95
C ALA A 15 22.71 35.71 -16.09
N ASN A 16 23.99 35.76 -16.47
CA ASN A 16 24.91 34.64 -16.41
C ASN A 16 25.16 34.29 -14.95
N ASP A 17 24.50 33.31 -14.42
CA ASP A 17 24.98 32.59 -13.25
C ASP A 17 25.91 31.48 -13.74
N GLU A 18 27.19 31.64 -13.40
CA GLU A 18 28.16 30.55 -13.50
C GLU A 18 27.73 29.41 -12.58
N HIS A 19 27.00 28.46 -13.11
CA HIS A 19 26.87 27.16 -12.49
C HIS A 19 28.24 26.49 -12.55
N SER A 20 28.95 26.50 -11.43
CA SER A 20 30.05 25.60 -11.18
C SER A 20 29.53 24.16 -11.41
N ASP A 21 30.09 23.52 -12.41
CA ASP A 21 29.96 22.13 -12.71
C ASP A 21 30.44 21.29 -11.51
N MET A 22 29.57 21.07 -10.53
CA MET A 22 29.82 20.07 -9.52
C MET A 22 29.45 18.72 -10.15
N SER A 23 30.48 18.06 -10.67
CA SER A 23 30.35 16.70 -11.16
C SER A 23 29.83 15.82 -10.02
N MET A 24 28.61 15.34 -10.14
CA MET A 24 27.96 14.45 -9.18
C MET A 24 28.55 13.04 -9.18
N SER A 25 29.70 12.83 -9.85
CA SER A 25 30.28 11.50 -10.04
C SER A 25 31.25 11.05 -8.94
N GLU A 26 31.77 11.95 -8.11
CA GLU A 26 32.80 11.56 -7.12
C GLU A 26 32.27 11.35 -5.69
N HIS A 27 31.05 11.79 -5.37
CA HIS A 27 30.49 11.59 -4.02
C HIS A 27 29.56 10.39 -3.88
N ALA A 28 29.20 9.73 -4.97
CA ALA A 28 28.35 8.53 -4.92
C ALA A 28 29.12 7.23 -4.62
N ALA A 29 30.46 7.25 -4.75
CA ALA A 29 31.27 6.05 -4.61
C ALA A 29 31.67 5.68 -3.17
N ASP A 30 31.51 6.60 -2.22
CA ASP A 30 32.08 6.45 -0.85
C ASP A 30 31.04 6.46 0.28
N MET A 31 29.74 6.47 -0.04
CA MET A 31 28.74 6.19 0.98
C MET A 31 28.62 4.67 1.15
N PRO A 32 28.93 4.15 2.35
CA PRO A 32 28.59 2.74 2.61
C PRO A 32 27.08 2.60 2.46
N MET A 33 26.64 1.93 1.41
CA MET A 33 25.24 1.63 1.18
C MET A 33 24.75 0.71 2.30
N LYS A 34 24.31 1.31 3.41
CA LYS A 34 23.72 0.56 4.53
C LYS A 34 22.29 0.10 4.23
N HIS A 35 21.70 0.64 3.17
CA HIS A 35 20.36 0.26 2.73
C HIS A 35 20.39 0.22 1.22
N GLY A 36 20.11 -0.93 0.65
CA GLY A 36 20.06 -1.11 -0.78
C GLY A 36 19.01 -0.17 -1.40
N HIS A 37 19.45 0.60 -2.38
CA HIS A 37 18.54 1.33 -3.23
C HIS A 37 18.02 0.37 -4.32
N LEU A 38 16.73 0.45 -4.64
CA LEU A 38 16.10 -0.34 -5.70
C LEU A 38 16.88 -0.32 -7.02
N ASN A 39 17.62 0.76 -7.28
CA ASN A 39 18.40 0.96 -8.49
C ASN A 39 19.70 0.16 -8.54
N THR A 40 20.09 -0.52 -7.47
CA THR A 40 21.34 -1.28 -7.39
C THR A 40 21.13 -2.77 -7.58
N TYR A 41 19.89 -3.20 -7.82
CA TYR A 41 19.57 -4.60 -7.98
C TYR A 41 19.62 -4.99 -9.46
N GLY A 42 20.43 -5.98 -9.76
CA GLY A 42 20.33 -6.71 -11.01
C GLY A 42 18.98 -7.43 -11.12
N PRO A 43 18.58 -7.85 -12.32
CA PRO A 43 17.39 -8.68 -12.49
C PRO A 43 17.49 -9.91 -11.57
N GLY A 44 16.59 -10.02 -10.60
CA GLY A 44 16.53 -11.15 -9.68
C GLY A 44 17.18 -10.94 -8.31
N GLU A 45 17.77 -9.77 -8.02
CA GLU A 45 18.37 -9.51 -6.71
C GLU A 45 17.60 -8.43 -5.94
N ALA A 46 16.88 -8.83 -4.93
CA ALA A 46 16.34 -7.93 -3.92
C ALA A 46 17.07 -8.18 -2.60
N PRO A 47 17.95 -7.29 -2.12
CA PRO A 47 18.86 -7.56 -0.98
C PRO A 47 18.17 -7.80 0.34
N HIS A 48 16.97 -7.29 0.54
CA HIS A 48 16.21 -7.59 1.75
C HIS A 48 15.66 -9.03 1.74
N LEU A 49 15.76 -9.72 0.61
CA LEU A 49 15.36 -11.12 0.49
C LEU A 49 16.52 -12.09 0.71
N HIS A 50 17.76 -11.60 0.87
CA HIS A 50 18.96 -12.45 0.94
C HIS A 50 19.07 -13.34 2.20
N ASN A 51 18.28 -13.10 3.23
CA ASN A 51 18.32 -13.89 4.47
C ASN A 51 16.94 -14.39 4.92
N ILE A 52 15.95 -14.40 4.02
CA ILE A 52 14.62 -14.91 4.35
C ILE A 52 14.68 -16.44 4.35
N ASP A 53 14.29 -17.01 5.46
CA ASP A 53 14.06 -18.45 5.56
C ASP A 53 12.67 -18.79 5.04
N TYR A 54 12.59 -18.96 3.73
CA TYR A 54 11.33 -19.29 3.03
C TYR A 54 10.66 -20.57 3.53
N SER A 55 11.40 -21.46 4.21
CA SER A 55 10.83 -22.70 4.75
C SER A 55 9.82 -22.45 5.88
N LYS A 56 9.82 -21.24 6.44
CA LYS A 56 8.87 -20.83 7.49
C LYS A 56 7.59 -20.23 6.96
N LEU A 57 7.58 -19.86 5.68
CA LEU A 57 6.41 -19.27 5.04
C LEU A 57 5.46 -20.36 4.57
N GLU A 58 4.18 -20.11 4.74
CA GLU A 58 3.15 -21.01 4.23
C GLU A 58 3.11 -20.97 2.71
N THR A 59 2.92 -22.13 2.08
CA THR A 59 2.69 -22.23 0.64
C THR A 59 1.19 -22.39 0.41
N ILE A 60 0.60 -21.48 -0.35
CA ILE A 60 -0.80 -21.51 -0.73
C ILE A 60 -0.94 -21.73 -2.25
N PRO A 61 -1.85 -22.62 -2.68
CA PRO A 61 -1.93 -23.02 -4.08
C PRO A 61 -2.54 -21.96 -4.99
N ASP A 62 -3.41 -21.12 -4.47
CA ASP A 62 -4.08 -20.05 -5.23
C ASP A 62 -4.22 -18.80 -4.37
N ILE A 63 -3.55 -17.75 -4.81
CA ILE A 63 -3.56 -16.46 -4.15
C ILE A 63 -4.56 -15.48 -4.76
N ALA A 64 -5.05 -15.77 -5.97
CA ALA A 64 -5.93 -14.88 -6.70
C ALA A 64 -7.33 -14.86 -6.06
N LYS A 65 -7.75 -13.67 -5.65
CA LYS A 65 -9.11 -13.50 -5.15
C LYS A 65 -10.13 -13.56 -6.27
N ASP A 66 -11.18 -14.36 -6.11
CA ASP A 66 -12.31 -14.36 -7.05
C ASP A 66 -12.94 -12.94 -7.08
N PRO A 67 -13.00 -12.28 -8.24
CA PRO A 67 -13.57 -10.93 -8.36
C PRO A 67 -15.08 -10.88 -8.03
N LYS A 68 -15.75 -12.02 -7.95
CA LYS A 68 -17.15 -12.13 -7.52
C LYS A 68 -17.33 -12.11 -6.00
N GLU A 69 -16.25 -12.32 -5.25
CA GLU A 69 -16.26 -12.25 -3.78
C GLU A 69 -16.30 -10.81 -3.27
N VAL A 70 -17.43 -10.17 -3.49
CA VAL A 70 -17.71 -8.82 -3.01
C VAL A 70 -18.82 -8.90 -1.96
N PRO A 71 -18.64 -8.28 -0.77
CA PRO A 71 -19.70 -8.24 0.23
C PRO A 71 -20.99 -7.64 -0.33
N PRO A 72 -22.17 -8.17 0.01
CA PRO A 72 -23.44 -7.64 -0.49
C PRO A 72 -23.65 -6.20 -0.02
N PRO A 73 -24.48 -5.41 -0.73
CA PRO A 73 -24.88 -4.07 -0.29
C PRO A 73 -25.40 -4.05 1.14
N LEU A 74 -25.08 -2.97 1.86
CA LEU A 74 -25.51 -2.81 3.25
C LEU A 74 -27.01 -2.48 3.32
N ASN A 75 -27.81 -3.41 3.82
CA ASN A 75 -29.24 -3.20 3.96
C ASN A 75 -29.58 -2.55 5.31
N ARG A 76 -29.12 -1.32 5.53
CA ARG A 76 -29.39 -0.52 6.72
C ARG A 76 -29.33 0.98 6.44
N ASN A 77 -30.10 1.76 7.16
CA ASN A 77 -30.18 3.22 7.03
C ASN A 77 -29.59 3.97 8.24
N TYR A 78 -28.87 3.29 9.14
CA TYR A 78 -28.27 3.85 10.33
C TYR A 78 -26.76 3.54 10.37
N SER A 79 -26.02 4.42 11.06
CA SER A 79 -24.58 4.24 11.32
C SER A 79 -24.37 3.35 12.54
N LYS A 80 -23.32 2.56 12.51
CA LYS A 80 -22.95 1.68 13.64
C LYS A 80 -21.43 1.62 13.81
N ILE A 81 -20.99 0.90 14.84
CA ILE A 81 -19.60 0.48 14.97
C ILE A 81 -19.43 -0.78 14.10
N VAL A 82 -18.48 -0.73 13.18
CA VAL A 82 -18.09 -1.84 12.31
C VAL A 82 -16.68 -2.29 12.70
N LYS A 83 -16.54 -3.55 13.04
CA LYS A 83 -15.24 -4.14 13.32
C LYS A 83 -14.72 -4.84 12.08
N ILE A 84 -13.49 -4.53 11.70
CA ILE A 84 -12.77 -5.13 10.56
C ILE A 84 -11.48 -5.73 11.09
N TYR A 85 -11.21 -6.95 10.71
CA TYR A 85 -9.97 -7.65 11.04
C TYR A 85 -9.26 -7.99 9.73
N LEU A 86 -8.02 -7.58 9.62
CA LEU A 86 -7.11 -7.93 8.54
C LEU A 86 -5.85 -8.53 9.13
N GLU A 87 -5.30 -9.52 8.46
CA GLU A 87 -4.01 -10.11 8.76
C GLU A 87 -3.03 -9.77 7.64
N ALA A 88 -1.91 -9.17 7.99
CA ALA A 88 -0.76 -9.11 7.11
C ALA A 88 -0.04 -10.45 7.16
N LYS A 89 0.09 -11.12 6.01
CA LYS A 89 0.74 -12.43 5.93
C LYS A 89 1.58 -12.56 4.66
N GLU A 90 2.82 -12.95 4.86
CA GLU A 90 3.75 -13.29 3.79
C GLU A 90 3.63 -14.77 3.47
N VAL A 91 3.49 -15.10 2.18
CA VAL A 91 3.22 -16.46 1.71
C VAL A 91 3.99 -16.76 0.44
N ILE A 92 4.15 -18.04 0.14
CA ILE A 92 4.66 -18.50 -1.15
C ILE A 92 3.49 -18.99 -1.99
N SER A 93 3.44 -18.57 -3.23
CA SER A 93 2.48 -19.10 -4.22
C SER A 93 3.10 -19.10 -5.61
N ASP A 94 2.60 -19.93 -6.49
CA ASP A 94 3.12 -20.00 -7.86
C ASP A 94 2.62 -18.82 -8.69
N ILE A 95 3.55 -18.16 -9.38
CA ILE A 95 3.27 -17.12 -10.38
C ILE A 95 3.19 -17.71 -11.80
N ALA A 96 3.83 -18.85 -12.01
CA ALA A 96 3.82 -19.60 -13.25
C ALA A 96 4.16 -21.07 -12.95
N PRO A 97 3.94 -22.01 -13.88
CA PRO A 97 4.33 -23.41 -13.67
C PRO A 97 5.80 -23.53 -13.25
N ASN A 98 6.03 -24.13 -12.09
CA ASN A 98 7.36 -24.33 -11.46
C ASN A 98 8.10 -23.02 -11.11
N VAL A 99 7.40 -21.90 -10.98
CA VAL A 99 7.96 -20.61 -10.54
C VAL A 99 7.17 -20.10 -9.36
N SER A 100 7.71 -20.24 -8.17
CA SER A 100 7.12 -19.72 -6.95
C SER A 100 7.57 -18.28 -6.69
N TYR A 101 6.71 -17.50 -6.05
CA TYR A 101 6.98 -16.11 -5.70
C TYR A 101 6.62 -15.86 -4.23
N HIS A 102 7.35 -14.95 -3.58
CA HIS A 102 7.09 -14.52 -2.22
C HIS A 102 6.12 -13.33 -2.24
N TYR A 103 4.86 -13.61 -1.96
CA TYR A 103 3.82 -12.59 -1.89
C TYR A 103 3.65 -12.06 -0.47
N TRP A 104 3.28 -10.79 -0.38
CA TRP A 104 2.83 -10.17 0.86
C TRP A 104 1.36 -9.82 0.69
N THR A 105 0.55 -10.19 1.65
CA THR A 105 -0.90 -10.19 1.44
C THR A 105 -1.65 -9.57 2.61
N PHE A 106 -2.88 -9.18 2.34
CA PHE A 106 -3.91 -9.07 3.37
C PHE A 106 -4.84 -10.28 3.26
N ASN A 107 -4.91 -11.09 4.33
CA ASN A 107 -5.72 -12.30 4.40
C ASN A 107 -5.44 -13.31 3.28
N GLU A 108 -4.16 -13.52 2.96
CA GLU A 108 -3.68 -14.57 2.02
C GLU A 108 -4.23 -14.46 0.58
N THR A 109 -4.78 -13.32 0.19
CA THR A 109 -5.32 -13.11 -1.16
C THR A 109 -4.81 -11.84 -1.82
N ILE A 110 -4.77 -11.81 -3.15
CA ILE A 110 -4.48 -10.65 -3.98
C ILE A 110 -5.59 -10.47 -5.02
N PRO A 111 -6.27 -9.31 -5.05
CA PRO A 111 -6.25 -8.26 -4.02
C PRO A 111 -6.67 -8.78 -2.65
N GLY A 112 -6.35 -8.04 -1.59
CA GLY A 112 -6.89 -8.27 -0.26
C GLY A 112 -8.42 -8.15 -0.22
N PRO A 113 -9.07 -8.43 0.93
CA PRO A 113 -10.52 -8.41 1.07
C PRO A 113 -11.16 -7.11 0.59
N PHE A 114 -12.28 -7.20 -0.13
CA PHE A 114 -13.10 -6.03 -0.43
C PHE A 114 -13.86 -5.62 0.83
N LEU A 115 -13.57 -4.43 1.34
CA LEU A 115 -14.21 -3.90 2.55
C LEU A 115 -15.43 -3.06 2.18
N ARG A 116 -16.50 -3.13 3.01
CA ARG A 116 -17.72 -2.36 2.78
C ARG A 116 -18.23 -1.79 4.09
N VAL A 117 -18.39 -0.47 4.12
CA VAL A 117 -18.93 0.30 5.26
C VAL A 117 -19.89 1.34 4.74
N ARG A 118 -20.63 2.00 5.64
CA ARG A 118 -21.56 3.08 5.30
C ARG A 118 -21.02 4.41 5.82
N GLU A 119 -21.29 5.46 5.09
CA GLU A 119 -21.05 6.83 5.55
C GLU A 119 -21.63 7.08 6.93
N GLY A 120 -20.80 7.61 7.83
CA GLY A 120 -21.13 7.83 9.23
C GLY A 120 -20.85 6.63 10.16
N ASP A 121 -20.46 5.47 9.66
CA ASP A 121 -19.99 4.38 10.51
C ASP A 121 -18.73 4.78 11.27
N THR A 122 -18.61 4.23 12.45
CA THR A 122 -17.34 4.20 13.17
C THR A 122 -16.70 2.86 12.91
N VAL A 123 -15.53 2.85 12.28
CA VAL A 123 -14.79 1.63 11.96
C VAL A 123 -13.72 1.41 13.02
N GLU A 124 -13.69 0.22 13.59
CA GLU A 124 -12.59 -0.30 14.38
C GLU A 124 -11.87 -1.33 13.53
N LEU A 125 -10.72 -0.93 12.96
CA LEU A 125 -9.90 -1.79 12.12
C LEU A 125 -8.72 -2.29 12.93
N THR A 126 -8.62 -3.61 13.02
CA THR A 126 -7.51 -4.31 13.62
C THR A 126 -6.67 -4.94 12.53
N LEU A 127 -5.38 -4.60 12.51
CA LEU A 127 -4.38 -5.25 11.69
C LEU A 127 -3.50 -6.12 12.59
N SER A 128 -3.45 -7.41 12.31
CA SER A 128 -2.47 -8.35 12.87
C SER A 128 -1.39 -8.64 11.85
N SER A 129 -0.20 -9.04 12.32
CA SER A 129 0.89 -9.51 11.48
C SER A 129 1.24 -10.94 11.88
N ASP A 130 1.24 -11.86 10.93
CA ASP A 130 1.64 -13.24 11.20
C ASP A 130 3.07 -13.26 11.74
N LYS A 131 3.31 -14.16 12.71
CA LYS A 131 4.62 -14.27 13.37
C LYS A 131 5.74 -14.76 12.45
N THR A 132 5.39 -15.36 11.31
CA THR A 132 6.33 -15.85 10.30
C THR A 132 6.73 -14.77 9.29
N ASN A 133 6.06 -13.63 9.31
CA ASN A 133 6.41 -12.49 8.45
C ASN A 133 7.84 -12.06 8.69
N THR A 134 8.45 -11.52 7.66
CA THR A 134 9.84 -11.07 7.68
C THR A 134 9.97 -9.55 7.67
N HIS A 135 8.86 -8.84 7.43
CA HIS A 135 8.78 -7.38 7.33
C HIS A 135 7.71 -6.82 8.27
N ASP A 136 7.87 -5.54 8.60
CA ASP A 136 6.82 -4.77 9.24
C ASP A 136 5.75 -4.41 8.20
N HIS A 137 4.50 -4.41 8.62
CA HIS A 137 3.37 -4.06 7.77
C HIS A 137 2.49 -3.00 8.41
N SER A 138 1.69 -2.33 7.61
CA SER A 138 0.68 -1.38 8.08
C SER A 138 -0.48 -1.30 7.10
N ILE A 139 -1.44 -0.43 7.35
CA ILE A 139 -2.51 -0.18 6.39
C ILE A 139 -2.77 1.32 6.25
N ASP A 140 -2.63 1.82 5.02
CA ASP A 140 -3.04 3.14 4.56
C ASP A 140 -4.39 3.00 3.87
N LEU A 141 -5.43 3.65 4.42
CA LEU A 141 -6.77 3.67 3.82
C LEU A 141 -7.05 5.05 3.23
N HIS A 142 -7.19 5.15 1.93
CA HIS A 142 -7.53 6.40 1.26
C HIS A 142 -8.93 6.93 1.61
N ALA A 143 -9.78 6.11 2.23
CA ALA A 143 -11.07 6.53 2.80
C ALA A 143 -10.92 7.30 4.13
N VAL A 144 -9.74 7.31 4.76
CA VAL A 144 -9.47 7.94 6.04
C VAL A 144 -8.85 9.31 5.84
N THR A 145 -9.49 10.33 6.38
CA THR A 145 -8.96 11.70 6.40
C THR A 145 -7.94 11.81 7.53
N GLY A 146 -6.67 11.84 7.20
CA GLY A 146 -5.60 11.94 8.18
C GLY A 146 -4.24 11.55 7.61
N PRO A 147 -3.17 11.75 8.36
CA PRO A 147 -1.82 11.44 7.90
C PRO A 147 -1.71 9.97 7.50
N MET A 148 -1.32 9.72 6.24
CA MET A 148 -1.10 8.40 5.69
C MET A 148 -2.25 7.41 5.94
N GLY A 149 -3.52 7.87 5.85
CA GLY A 149 -4.69 7.01 5.98
C GLY A 149 -4.72 6.10 7.22
N GLY A 150 -3.96 6.42 8.27
CA GLY A 150 -3.84 5.63 9.49
C GLY A 150 -2.63 4.68 9.55
N ALA A 151 -1.76 4.65 8.53
CA ALA A 151 -0.61 3.73 8.48
C ALA A 151 0.31 3.84 9.70
N ILE A 152 0.53 5.05 10.22
CA ILE A 152 1.35 5.27 11.42
C ILE A 152 0.75 4.57 12.67
N LEU A 153 -0.58 4.48 12.74
CA LEU A 153 -1.27 3.89 13.89
C LEU A 153 -1.33 2.36 13.81
N THR A 154 -1.17 1.81 12.62
CA THR A 154 -1.34 0.38 12.34
C THR A 154 -0.04 -0.33 11.96
N GLN A 155 1.12 0.33 12.07
CA GLN A 155 2.38 -0.35 11.80
C GLN A 155 2.63 -1.43 12.84
N VAL A 156 2.69 -2.68 12.38
CA VAL A 156 2.86 -3.90 13.19
C VAL A 156 4.11 -4.65 12.74
N LYS A 157 4.82 -5.18 13.73
CA LYS A 157 5.92 -6.13 13.52
C LYS A 157 5.36 -7.55 13.46
N PRO A 158 6.15 -8.52 12.96
CA PRO A 158 5.76 -9.93 13.03
C PRO A 158 5.27 -10.34 14.41
N GLY A 159 4.07 -10.90 14.48
CA GLY A 159 3.41 -11.31 15.72
C GLY A 159 2.70 -10.20 16.51
N GLU A 160 2.72 -8.95 16.03
CA GLU A 160 2.00 -7.84 16.67
C GLU A 160 0.59 -7.66 16.08
N GLU A 161 -0.23 -6.96 16.87
CA GLU A 161 -1.57 -6.53 16.47
C GLU A 161 -1.80 -5.08 16.91
N LYS A 162 -2.44 -4.26 16.07
CA LYS A 162 -2.85 -2.91 16.42
C LYS A 162 -4.25 -2.60 15.87
N THR A 163 -4.99 -1.83 16.64
CA THR A 163 -6.32 -1.37 16.27
C THR A 163 -6.33 0.15 16.11
N MET A 164 -6.87 0.61 15.00
CA MET A 164 -7.21 2.02 14.83
C MET A 164 -8.71 2.21 14.73
N ARG A 165 -9.17 3.42 15.07
CA ARG A 165 -10.57 3.79 14.99
C ARG A 165 -10.73 5.04 14.14
N PHE A 166 -11.64 4.99 13.18
CA PHE A 166 -11.95 6.14 12.34
C PHE A 166 -13.44 6.23 12.02
N LYS A 167 -13.88 7.38 11.52
CA LYS A 167 -15.22 7.57 11.02
C LYS A 167 -15.20 7.62 9.50
N ALA A 168 -16.06 6.82 8.87
CA ALA A 168 -16.25 6.85 7.42
C ALA A 168 -17.04 8.12 7.06
N LEU A 169 -16.36 9.14 6.55
CA LEU A 169 -16.95 10.47 6.34
C LEU A 169 -17.37 10.70 4.88
N ASN A 170 -16.62 10.14 3.93
CA ASN A 170 -16.78 10.42 2.52
C ASN A 170 -17.27 9.15 1.80
N PRO A 171 -18.43 9.17 1.14
CA PRO A 171 -18.87 8.06 0.30
C PRO A 171 -17.98 7.94 -0.95
N GLY A 172 -17.72 6.72 -1.38
CA GLY A 172 -16.90 6.43 -2.55
C GLY A 172 -16.19 5.09 -2.47
N LEU A 173 -15.52 4.75 -3.56
CA LEU A 173 -14.66 3.59 -3.65
C LEU A 173 -13.21 4.04 -3.52
N PHE A 174 -12.51 3.50 -2.55
CA PHE A 174 -11.15 3.88 -2.21
C PHE A 174 -10.22 2.69 -2.18
N VAL A 175 -8.96 2.91 -2.50
CA VAL A 175 -7.90 1.93 -2.31
C VAL A 175 -7.50 1.89 -0.84
N TYR A 176 -7.09 0.74 -0.35
CA TYR A 176 -6.22 0.60 0.80
C TYR A 176 -4.98 -0.20 0.41
N HIS A 177 -3.87 0.04 1.09
CA HIS A 177 -2.62 -0.66 0.81
C HIS A 177 -1.69 -0.64 2.03
N CYS A 178 -0.63 -1.42 1.99
CA CYS A 178 0.41 -1.31 3.00
C CYS A 178 1.15 0.02 2.88
N GLY A 179 1.24 0.75 3.99
CA GLY A 179 1.97 2.01 4.11
C GLY A 179 3.15 1.91 5.08
N ALA A 180 3.67 0.71 5.31
CA ALA A 180 4.80 0.53 6.22
C ALA A 180 6.03 1.29 5.73
N GLY A 181 6.62 2.05 6.65
CA GLY A 181 7.78 2.90 6.37
C GLY A 181 9.12 2.22 6.63
N ASP A 182 9.14 0.93 6.98
CA ASP A 182 10.37 0.19 7.07
C ASP A 182 11.06 0.19 5.70
N HIS A 183 12.30 0.60 5.69
CA HIS A 183 13.08 0.74 4.45
C HIS A 183 12.55 1.76 3.42
N GLY A 184 11.53 2.57 3.74
CA GLY A 184 11.03 3.65 2.87
C GLY A 184 10.40 3.16 1.56
N ASN A 185 9.92 1.92 1.49
CA ASN A 185 9.59 1.27 0.24
C ASN A 185 8.12 0.84 0.12
N VAL A 186 7.18 1.75 0.33
CA VAL A 186 5.75 1.52 0.09
C VAL A 186 5.48 0.88 -1.28
N PRO A 187 6.09 1.33 -2.42
CA PRO A 187 5.87 0.70 -3.72
C PRO A 187 6.21 -0.80 -3.75
N MET A 188 7.18 -1.25 -2.99
CA MET A 188 7.52 -2.66 -2.92
C MET A 188 6.41 -3.48 -2.25
N HIS A 189 5.86 -2.99 -1.12
CA HIS A 189 4.74 -3.67 -0.45
C HIS A 189 3.53 -3.82 -1.37
N LEU A 190 3.25 -2.79 -2.19
CA LEU A 190 2.18 -2.87 -3.18
C LEU A 190 2.52 -3.89 -4.29
N ALA A 191 3.75 -3.86 -4.81
CA ALA A 191 4.18 -4.77 -5.87
C ALA A 191 4.13 -6.24 -5.42
N GLN A 192 4.38 -6.50 -4.14
CA GLN A 192 4.26 -7.83 -3.54
C GLN A 192 2.81 -8.29 -3.32
N GLY A 193 1.83 -7.39 -3.44
CA GLY A 193 0.41 -7.77 -3.39
C GLY A 193 -0.43 -7.12 -2.29
N MET A 194 0.14 -6.22 -1.48
CA MET A 194 -0.56 -5.64 -0.33
C MET A 194 -1.44 -4.45 -0.71
N TYR A 195 -2.55 -4.72 -1.36
CA TYR A 195 -3.57 -3.73 -1.70
C TYR A 195 -4.97 -4.34 -1.74
N GLY A 196 -5.98 -3.50 -1.62
CA GLY A 196 -7.38 -3.88 -1.75
C GLY A 196 -8.27 -2.64 -1.87
N MET A 197 -9.58 -2.84 -1.77
CA MET A 197 -10.56 -1.78 -1.93
C MET A 197 -11.50 -1.70 -0.73
N ILE A 198 -11.91 -0.48 -0.39
CA ILE A 198 -12.97 -0.20 0.57
C ILE A 198 -14.06 0.65 -0.08
N LEU A 199 -15.29 0.20 -0.04
CA LEU A 199 -16.47 0.97 -0.44
C LEU A 199 -17.12 1.59 0.79
N VAL A 200 -17.23 2.90 0.79
CA VAL A 200 -18.05 3.66 1.73
C VAL A 200 -19.38 3.97 1.03
N GLU A 201 -20.44 3.24 1.39
CA GLU A 201 -21.77 3.48 0.83
C GLU A 201 -22.33 4.81 1.32
N SER A 202 -22.94 5.58 0.41
CA SER A 202 -23.60 6.83 0.74
C SER A 202 -24.81 6.62 1.67
N LYS A 203 -25.12 7.61 2.48
CA LYS A 203 -26.38 7.66 3.25
C LYS A 203 -27.57 7.85 2.34
N GLU A 204 -27.40 8.66 1.30
CA GLU A 204 -28.42 8.93 0.30
C GLU A 204 -28.22 8.01 -0.90
N PRO A 205 -29.29 7.55 -1.54
CA PRO A 205 -29.18 6.82 -2.79
C PRO A 205 -28.41 7.64 -3.82
N LEU A 206 -27.57 7.00 -4.59
CA LEU A 206 -26.95 7.63 -5.76
C LEU A 206 -28.06 7.89 -6.79
N SER A 207 -28.20 9.15 -7.22
CA SER A 207 -29.13 9.59 -8.24
C SER A 207 -28.68 9.18 -9.65
#